data_c6a43ea18eaac334d09c49bdf00a57f2
#
_entry.id   c6a43ea18eaac334d09c49bdf00a57f2
#
_cell.length_a   1.000
_cell.length_b   1.000
_cell.length_c   1.000
_cell.angle_alpha   90.00
_cell.angle_beta   90.00
_cell.angle_gamma   90.00
#
_symmetry.space_group_name_H-M   'P 1'
#
loop_
_entity.id
_entity.type
_entity.pdbx_description
1 polymer ?
#
loop_
_entity_poly.entity_id
_entity_poly.type
_entity_poly.pdbx_seq_one_letter_code
_entity_poly.pdbx_strand_id
1 'polypeptide(L)'
;MIIIQFNGFAYLAEGEHYMNEKQYLRANKRVFLAVTIIFAYITLTMLAALAANHGDHFVRIVIQCLVSVGVIIISALGYLTRKETHTCAIILTTAMMVGYAAVALLNTTEGTWAYALPLVIAAMVYLDERLMKIINSVFLLVNIVRLMLDFGSHASAALPNKVLALFVLLLVAYASISITRMLVFFFDENMTEITEAADKQKKNHDQMLLVAENISRHFGEAMTVLDSLENSIEVSHSSIQEIADSTE
;
A
#
# COMPACT_ATOMS: atom_id res chain seq x y z
N MET A 1 -5.90 28.88 -1.60
CA MET A 1 -5.03 27.81 -1.06
C MET A 1 -5.57 27.22 0.26
N ILE A 2 -6.88 27.33 0.54
CA ILE A 2 -7.53 26.85 1.80
C ILE A 2 -8.50 25.68 1.55
N ILE A 3 -8.83 25.35 0.30
CA ILE A 3 -9.85 24.33 -0.04
C ILE A 3 -9.28 22.89 -0.06
N ILE A 4 -7.95 22.70 -0.12
CA ILE A 4 -7.32 21.37 -0.18
C ILE A 4 -7.16 20.74 1.22
N GLN A 5 -7.19 21.51 2.29
CA GLN A 5 -7.02 21.01 3.67
C GLN A 5 -8.31 20.41 4.28
N PHE A 6 -9.50 20.76 3.76
CA PHE A 6 -10.76 20.27 4.34
C PHE A 6 -11.16 18.86 3.87
N ASN A 7 -10.69 18.41 2.69
CA ASN A 7 -10.99 17.06 2.22
C ASN A 7 -10.15 15.95 2.88
N GLY A 8 -8.99 16.28 3.44
CA GLY A 8 -8.15 15.30 4.16
C GLY A 8 -8.75 14.89 5.51
N PHE A 9 -9.41 15.82 6.20
CA PHE A 9 -9.99 15.55 7.53
C PHE A 9 -11.32 14.79 7.48
N ALA A 10 -12.10 14.95 6.42
CA ALA A 10 -13.35 14.21 6.23
C ALA A 10 -13.11 12.70 5.98
N TYR A 11 -11.97 12.33 5.39
CA TYR A 11 -11.60 10.93 5.14
C TYR A 11 -11.11 10.17 6.38
N LEU A 12 -10.58 10.89 7.38
CA LEU A 12 -10.15 10.27 8.66
C LEU A 12 -11.32 9.86 9.56
N ALA A 13 -12.52 10.44 9.35
CA ALA A 13 -13.70 10.16 10.17
C ALA A 13 -14.41 8.84 9.82
N GLU A 14 -14.16 8.23 8.65
CA GLU A 14 -14.82 7.00 8.19
C GLU A 14 -13.99 5.72 8.33
N GLY A 15 -12.76 5.78 8.85
CA GLY A 15 -11.92 4.58 9.12
C GLY A 15 -11.53 3.79 7.87
N GLU A 16 -11.70 4.32 6.67
CA GLU A 16 -11.20 3.74 5.43
C GLU A 16 -9.86 4.37 5.06
N HIS A 17 -8.79 3.65 5.31
CA HIS A 17 -7.44 4.04 4.92
C HIS A 17 -7.29 3.85 3.41
N TYR A 18 -7.73 4.84 2.62
CA TYR A 18 -7.54 4.80 1.17
C TYR A 18 -6.09 5.17 0.83
N MET A 19 -5.43 4.24 0.17
CA MET A 19 -4.13 4.48 -0.45
C MET A 19 -4.25 5.62 -1.47
N ASN A 20 -3.21 6.45 -1.60
CA ASN A 20 -3.17 7.44 -2.68
C ASN A 20 -2.90 6.77 -4.05
N GLU A 21 -3.12 7.51 -5.15
CA GLU A 21 -2.96 6.99 -6.53
C GLU A 21 -1.59 6.35 -6.78
N LYS A 22 -0.50 6.94 -6.26
CA LYS A 22 0.86 6.38 -6.40
C LYS A 22 1.04 5.09 -5.61
N GLN A 23 0.37 4.95 -4.47
CA GLN A 23 0.40 3.73 -3.66
C GLN A 23 -0.40 2.64 -4.36
N TYR A 24 -1.61 2.96 -4.88
CA TYR A 24 -2.39 2.02 -5.70
C TYR A 24 -1.62 1.55 -6.93
N LEU A 25 -0.95 2.45 -7.65
CA LEU A 25 -0.14 2.06 -8.81
C LEU A 25 0.92 1.01 -8.45
N ARG A 26 1.61 1.19 -7.32
CA ARG A 26 2.65 0.25 -6.86
C ARG A 26 2.06 -1.06 -6.38
N ALA A 27 0.97 -1.01 -5.64
CA ALA A 27 0.26 -2.18 -5.12
C ALA A 27 -0.34 -2.99 -6.27
N ASN A 28 -1.11 -2.37 -7.16
CA ASN A 28 -1.74 -2.99 -8.31
C ASN A 28 -0.72 -3.65 -9.24
N LYS A 29 0.45 -3.00 -9.46
CA LYS A 29 1.54 -3.60 -10.24
C LYS A 29 2.06 -4.90 -9.63
N ARG A 30 2.27 -4.93 -8.31
CA ARG A 30 2.78 -6.11 -7.61
C ARG A 30 1.76 -7.24 -7.58
N VAL A 31 0.49 -6.90 -7.29
CA VAL A 31 -0.59 -7.88 -7.26
C VAL A 31 -0.86 -8.43 -8.65
N PHE A 32 -0.91 -7.58 -9.69
CA PHE A 32 -1.04 -8.03 -11.08
C PHE A 32 0.06 -9.00 -11.48
N LEU A 33 1.33 -8.69 -11.14
CA LEU A 33 2.46 -9.56 -11.43
C LEU A 33 2.33 -10.91 -10.70
N ALA A 34 1.97 -10.89 -9.41
CA ALA A 34 1.78 -12.11 -8.62
C ALA A 34 0.66 -12.98 -9.17
N VAL A 35 -0.51 -12.39 -9.46
CA VAL A 35 -1.66 -13.09 -10.06
C VAL A 35 -1.28 -13.69 -11.42
N THR A 36 -0.59 -12.92 -12.26
CA THR A 36 -0.14 -13.40 -13.58
C THR A 36 0.80 -14.58 -13.46
N ILE A 37 1.81 -14.52 -12.58
CA ILE A 37 2.75 -15.62 -12.37
C ILE A 37 2.04 -16.88 -11.87
N ILE A 38 1.15 -16.75 -10.88
CA ILE A 38 0.46 -17.89 -10.28
C ILE A 38 -0.45 -18.56 -11.31
N PHE A 39 -1.28 -17.78 -12.04
CA PHE A 39 -2.18 -18.34 -13.03
C PHE A 39 -1.46 -18.82 -14.30
N ALA A 40 -0.34 -18.21 -14.68
CA ALA A 40 0.54 -18.75 -15.73
C ALA A 40 1.14 -20.11 -15.32
N TYR A 41 1.60 -20.25 -14.07
CA TYR A 41 2.06 -21.52 -13.53
C TYR A 41 0.95 -22.59 -13.53
N ILE A 42 -0.27 -22.23 -13.08
CA ILE A 42 -1.43 -23.13 -13.13
C ILE A 42 -1.74 -23.54 -14.57
N THR A 43 -1.73 -22.60 -15.51
CA THR A 43 -1.97 -22.89 -16.93
C THR A 43 -0.90 -23.86 -17.47
N LEU A 44 0.37 -23.61 -17.15
CA LEU A 44 1.48 -24.48 -17.61
C LEU A 44 1.36 -25.89 -17.04
N THR A 45 1.02 -26.04 -15.76
CA THR A 45 0.82 -27.37 -15.13
C THR A 45 -0.38 -28.09 -15.74
N MET A 46 -1.46 -27.38 -16.08
CA MET A 46 -2.63 -27.97 -16.74
C MET A 46 -2.31 -28.39 -18.19
N LEU A 47 -1.54 -27.60 -18.93
CA LEU A 47 -1.07 -27.98 -20.27
C LEU A 47 -0.17 -29.21 -20.25
N ALA A 48 0.72 -29.30 -19.26
CA ALA A 48 1.55 -30.50 -19.06
C ALA A 48 0.69 -31.73 -18.75
N ALA A 49 -0.32 -31.59 -17.88
CA ALA A 49 -1.28 -32.65 -17.58
C ALA A 49 -2.10 -33.06 -18.82
N LEU A 50 -2.47 -32.12 -19.67
CA LEU A 50 -3.18 -32.37 -20.93
C LEU A 50 -2.30 -33.20 -21.90
N ALA A 51 -1.00 -32.90 -21.98
CA ALA A 51 -0.06 -33.62 -22.82
C ALA A 51 0.20 -35.05 -22.32
N ALA A 52 0.12 -35.26 -21.00
CA ALA A 52 0.37 -36.55 -20.37
C ALA A 52 -0.87 -37.49 -20.38
N ASN A 53 -2.09 -36.94 -20.36
CA ASN A 53 -3.34 -37.69 -20.19
C ASN A 53 -4.26 -37.53 -21.40
N HIS A 54 -4.47 -38.59 -22.16
CA HIS A 54 -5.41 -38.63 -23.29
C HIS A 54 -6.78 -39.24 -22.90
N GLY A 55 -7.30 -38.96 -21.68
CA GLY A 55 -8.47 -39.66 -21.15
C GLY A 55 -9.52 -38.78 -20.45
N ASP A 56 -10.23 -39.37 -19.52
CA ASP A 56 -11.50 -38.96 -18.91
C ASP A 56 -11.58 -37.55 -18.28
N HIS A 57 -10.47 -36.86 -18.14
CA HIS A 57 -10.43 -35.52 -17.53
C HIS A 57 -10.16 -34.36 -18.50
N PHE A 58 -10.08 -34.65 -19.80
CA PHE A 58 -9.73 -33.66 -20.84
C PHE A 58 -10.56 -32.38 -20.77
N VAL A 59 -11.89 -32.50 -20.70
CA VAL A 59 -12.80 -31.34 -20.67
C VAL A 59 -12.55 -30.48 -19.42
N ARG A 60 -12.33 -31.09 -18.25
CA ARG A 60 -12.06 -30.34 -17.01
C ARG A 60 -10.74 -29.56 -17.09
N ILE A 61 -9.70 -30.18 -17.64
CA ILE A 61 -8.38 -29.55 -17.80
C ILE A 61 -8.48 -28.38 -18.78
N VAL A 62 -9.20 -28.53 -19.89
CA VAL A 62 -9.42 -27.45 -20.87
C VAL A 62 -10.16 -26.28 -20.23
N ILE A 63 -11.22 -26.55 -19.45
CA ILE A 63 -11.97 -25.48 -18.76
C ILE A 63 -11.05 -24.76 -17.77
N GLN A 64 -10.21 -25.47 -17.01
CA GLN A 64 -9.26 -24.85 -16.07
C GLN A 64 -8.23 -23.98 -16.80
N CYS A 65 -7.69 -24.42 -17.94
CA CYS A 65 -6.81 -23.61 -18.78
C CYS A 65 -7.51 -22.32 -19.25
N LEU A 66 -8.74 -22.44 -19.76
CA LEU A 66 -9.52 -21.29 -20.24
C LEU A 66 -9.81 -20.30 -19.12
N VAL A 67 -10.18 -20.78 -17.93
CA VAL A 67 -10.42 -19.91 -16.75
C VAL A 67 -9.12 -19.23 -16.33
N SER A 68 -8.01 -19.95 -16.23
CA SER A 68 -6.72 -19.38 -15.84
C SER A 68 -6.24 -18.31 -16.80
N VAL A 69 -6.34 -18.54 -18.09
CA VAL A 69 -6.04 -17.55 -19.14
C VAL A 69 -7.02 -16.37 -19.06
N GLY A 70 -8.29 -16.63 -18.83
CA GLY A 70 -9.31 -15.60 -18.64
C GLY A 70 -9.00 -14.67 -17.45
N VAL A 71 -8.55 -15.22 -16.32
CA VAL A 71 -8.09 -14.45 -15.16
C VAL A 71 -6.92 -13.53 -15.53
N ILE A 72 -5.93 -14.05 -16.27
CA ILE A 72 -4.78 -13.25 -16.71
C ILE A 72 -5.25 -12.10 -17.60
N ILE A 73 -6.14 -12.36 -18.57
CA ILE A 73 -6.66 -11.35 -19.51
C ILE A 73 -7.46 -10.29 -18.75
N ILE A 74 -8.38 -10.68 -17.85
CA ILE A 74 -9.18 -9.74 -17.06
C ILE A 74 -8.29 -8.89 -16.16
N SER A 75 -7.29 -9.52 -15.52
CA SER A 75 -6.31 -8.82 -14.68
C SER A 75 -5.47 -7.83 -15.49
N ALA A 76 -5.04 -8.20 -16.69
CA ALA A 76 -4.29 -7.33 -17.61
C ALA A 76 -5.15 -6.14 -18.08
N LEU A 77 -6.39 -6.37 -18.47
CA LEU A 77 -7.32 -5.30 -18.86
C LEU A 77 -7.61 -4.35 -17.70
N GLY A 78 -7.87 -4.88 -16.51
CA GLY A 78 -8.07 -4.08 -15.29
C GLY A 78 -6.85 -3.22 -14.96
N TYR A 79 -5.65 -3.80 -15.04
CA TYR A 79 -4.41 -3.08 -14.79
C TYR A 79 -4.12 -2.01 -15.85
N LEU A 80 -4.27 -2.32 -17.14
CA LEU A 80 -3.97 -1.38 -18.22
C LEU A 80 -4.94 -0.18 -18.23
N THR A 81 -6.20 -0.40 -17.89
CA THR A 81 -7.24 0.65 -17.95
C THR A 81 -7.30 1.51 -16.68
N ARG A 82 -6.98 0.96 -15.50
CA ARG A 82 -7.24 1.60 -14.20
C ARG A 82 -6.14 1.40 -13.15
N LYS A 83 -4.88 1.36 -13.57
CA LYS A 83 -3.72 1.00 -12.73
C LYS A 83 -3.54 1.81 -11.43
N GLU A 84 -4.07 3.04 -11.36
CA GLU A 84 -3.90 3.99 -10.26
C GLU A 84 -5.12 4.06 -9.32
N THR A 85 -6.13 3.21 -9.55
CA THR A 85 -7.40 3.30 -8.84
C THR A 85 -7.67 2.10 -7.93
N HIS A 86 -8.47 2.31 -6.88
CA HIS A 86 -9.05 1.26 -6.04
C HIS A 86 -9.87 0.24 -6.87
N THR A 87 -10.52 0.69 -7.95
CA THR A 87 -11.29 -0.18 -8.85
C THR A 87 -10.41 -1.28 -9.47
N CYS A 88 -9.14 -0.98 -9.79
CA CYS A 88 -8.18 -1.98 -10.25
C CYS A 88 -7.93 -3.05 -9.18
N ALA A 89 -7.76 -2.65 -7.92
CA ALA A 89 -7.59 -3.59 -6.80
C ALA A 89 -8.78 -4.55 -6.67
N ILE A 90 -10.02 -4.03 -6.79
CA ILE A 90 -11.24 -4.84 -6.78
C ILE A 90 -11.26 -5.81 -7.96
N ILE A 91 -10.94 -5.37 -9.18
CA ILE A 91 -10.91 -6.23 -10.37
C ILE A 91 -9.88 -7.35 -10.19
N LEU A 92 -8.65 -7.02 -9.77
CA LEU A 92 -7.58 -8.00 -9.57
C LEU A 92 -7.94 -9.04 -8.50
N THR A 93 -8.48 -8.60 -7.37
CA THR A 93 -8.85 -9.50 -6.25
C THR A 93 -10.07 -10.32 -6.59
N THR A 94 -11.06 -9.78 -7.29
CA THR A 94 -12.24 -10.54 -7.73
C THR A 94 -11.85 -11.58 -8.77
N ALA A 95 -11.04 -11.21 -9.78
CA ALA A 95 -10.53 -12.16 -10.78
C ALA A 95 -9.73 -13.30 -10.14
N MET A 96 -8.91 -12.97 -9.15
CA MET A 96 -8.13 -13.92 -8.36
C MET A 96 -9.04 -14.89 -7.57
N MET A 97 -10.07 -14.38 -6.90
CA MET A 97 -11.01 -15.21 -6.12
C MET A 97 -11.81 -16.15 -7.02
N VAL A 98 -12.36 -15.65 -8.12
CA VAL A 98 -13.12 -16.44 -9.10
C VAL A 98 -12.21 -17.49 -9.77
N GLY A 99 -11.00 -17.10 -10.15
CA GLY A 99 -10.04 -18.02 -10.73
C GLY A 99 -9.64 -19.14 -9.77
N TYR A 100 -9.35 -18.79 -8.51
CA TYR A 100 -9.06 -19.79 -7.48
C TYR A 100 -10.24 -20.73 -7.26
N ALA A 101 -11.46 -20.20 -7.12
CA ALA A 101 -12.66 -21.02 -6.92
C ALA A 101 -12.86 -22.03 -8.06
N ALA A 102 -12.73 -21.57 -9.31
CA ALA A 102 -12.86 -22.45 -10.48
C ALA A 102 -11.77 -23.54 -10.50
N VAL A 103 -10.50 -23.17 -10.27
CA VAL A 103 -9.41 -24.13 -10.23
C VAL A 103 -9.58 -25.12 -9.08
N ALA A 104 -9.96 -24.65 -7.87
CA ALA A 104 -10.10 -25.50 -6.70
C ALA A 104 -11.28 -26.50 -6.81
N LEU A 105 -12.39 -26.09 -7.41
CA LEU A 105 -13.57 -26.95 -7.56
C LEU A 105 -13.47 -27.95 -8.73
N LEU A 106 -12.76 -27.56 -9.79
CA LEU A 106 -12.58 -28.42 -10.97
C LEU A 106 -11.42 -29.40 -10.84
N ASN A 107 -10.40 -29.06 -10.01
CA ASN A 107 -9.21 -29.87 -9.88
C ASN A 107 -9.39 -30.98 -8.82
N THR A 108 -9.02 -32.19 -9.16
CA THR A 108 -9.05 -33.36 -8.26
C THR A 108 -7.76 -33.54 -7.46
N THR A 109 -6.70 -32.76 -7.76
CA THR A 109 -5.40 -32.88 -7.10
C THR A 109 -5.47 -32.38 -5.66
N GLU A 110 -4.93 -33.11 -4.70
CA GLU A 110 -5.00 -32.80 -3.26
C GLU A 110 -4.33 -31.47 -2.87
N GLY A 111 -3.25 -31.07 -3.57
CA GLY A 111 -2.47 -29.85 -3.27
C GLY A 111 -3.07 -28.54 -3.75
N THR A 112 -4.23 -28.52 -4.39
CA THR A 112 -4.80 -27.31 -5.02
C THR A 112 -5.07 -26.18 -4.03
N TRP A 113 -5.36 -26.50 -2.75
CA TRP A 113 -5.55 -25.53 -1.69
C TRP A 113 -4.33 -24.61 -1.47
N ALA A 114 -3.13 -25.13 -1.76
CA ALA A 114 -1.88 -24.40 -1.55
C ALA A 114 -1.75 -23.16 -2.46
N TYR A 115 -2.48 -23.10 -3.59
CA TYR A 115 -2.52 -21.91 -4.43
C TYR A 115 -3.18 -20.70 -3.75
N ALA A 116 -3.99 -20.92 -2.70
CA ALA A 116 -4.54 -19.81 -1.90
C ALA A 116 -3.45 -19.02 -1.17
N LEU A 117 -2.37 -19.68 -0.73
CA LEU A 117 -1.33 -19.05 0.09
C LEU A 117 -0.66 -17.85 -0.60
N PRO A 118 -0.05 -18.02 -1.80
CA PRO A 118 0.57 -16.89 -2.49
C PRO A 118 -0.44 -15.82 -2.92
N LEU A 119 -1.71 -16.19 -3.18
CA LEU A 119 -2.77 -15.25 -3.51
C LEU A 119 -3.15 -14.37 -2.30
N VAL A 120 -3.25 -14.96 -1.10
CA VAL A 120 -3.49 -14.23 0.15
C VAL A 120 -2.33 -13.26 0.43
N ILE A 121 -1.09 -13.74 0.29
CA ILE A 121 0.11 -12.90 0.48
C ILE A 121 0.12 -11.72 -0.50
N ALA A 122 -0.22 -11.96 -1.77
CA ALA A 122 -0.32 -10.90 -2.77
C ALA A 122 -1.37 -9.86 -2.39
N ALA A 123 -2.52 -10.29 -1.87
CA ALA A 123 -3.61 -9.39 -1.47
C ALA A 123 -3.26 -8.53 -0.25
N MET A 124 -2.39 -9.00 0.66
CA MET A 124 -1.95 -8.23 1.83
C MET A 124 -1.27 -6.89 1.46
N VAL A 125 -0.76 -6.77 0.23
CA VAL A 125 -0.13 -5.53 -0.27
C VAL A 125 -1.10 -4.34 -0.25
N TYR A 126 -2.41 -4.59 -0.30
CA TYR A 126 -3.43 -3.54 -0.25
C TYR A 126 -3.64 -2.95 1.15
N LEU A 127 -3.16 -3.60 2.21
CA LEU A 127 -3.32 -3.16 3.60
C LEU A 127 -4.78 -2.87 3.99
N ASP A 128 -5.72 -3.57 3.36
CA ASP A 128 -7.16 -3.42 3.58
C ASP A 128 -7.70 -4.64 4.36
N GLU A 129 -8.08 -4.42 5.62
CA GLU A 129 -8.58 -5.48 6.49
C GLU A 129 -9.92 -6.05 6.00
N ARG A 130 -10.81 -5.21 5.42
CA ARG A 130 -12.11 -5.65 4.89
C ARG A 130 -11.91 -6.55 3.68
N LEU A 131 -11.05 -6.12 2.76
CA LEU A 131 -10.69 -6.90 1.58
C LEU A 131 -10.07 -8.24 1.97
N MET A 132 -9.16 -8.26 2.96
CA MET A 132 -8.55 -9.49 3.46
C MET A 132 -9.56 -10.44 4.09
N LYS A 133 -10.55 -9.93 4.85
CA LYS A 133 -11.64 -10.75 5.40
C LYS A 133 -12.46 -11.40 4.29
N ILE A 134 -12.80 -10.65 3.24
CA ILE A 134 -13.59 -11.15 2.10
C ILE A 134 -12.81 -12.25 1.36
N ILE A 135 -11.54 -12.01 1.02
CA ILE A 135 -10.69 -12.97 0.29
C ILE A 135 -10.55 -14.26 1.07
N ASN A 136 -10.18 -14.18 2.36
CA ASN A 136 -10.02 -15.35 3.20
C ASN A 136 -11.34 -16.11 3.38
N SER A 137 -12.47 -15.41 3.54
CA SER A 137 -13.80 -16.04 3.65
C SER A 137 -14.16 -16.79 2.38
N VAL A 138 -13.90 -16.23 1.20
CA VAL A 138 -14.15 -16.89 -0.09
C VAL A 138 -13.25 -18.13 -0.24
N PHE A 139 -11.96 -18.02 0.07
CA PHE A 139 -11.04 -19.15 -0.04
C PHE A 139 -11.40 -20.28 0.92
N LEU A 140 -11.79 -19.95 2.14
CA LEU A 140 -12.23 -20.91 3.13
C LEU A 140 -13.52 -21.60 2.68
N LEU A 141 -14.52 -20.82 2.23
CA LEU A 141 -15.79 -21.34 1.72
C LEU A 141 -15.60 -22.30 0.56
N VAL A 142 -14.76 -21.94 -0.42
CA VAL A 142 -14.46 -22.81 -1.58
C VAL A 142 -13.86 -24.13 -1.13
N ASN A 143 -12.95 -24.14 -0.15
CA ASN A 143 -12.33 -25.36 0.35
C ASN A 143 -13.30 -26.18 1.20
N ILE A 144 -14.24 -25.58 1.94
CA ILE A 144 -15.33 -26.26 2.63
C ILE A 144 -16.26 -26.95 1.62
N VAL A 145 -16.68 -26.22 0.57
CA VAL A 145 -17.53 -26.80 -0.49
C VAL A 145 -16.82 -27.97 -1.16
N ARG A 146 -15.53 -27.81 -1.47
CA ARG A 146 -14.72 -28.91 -2.03
C ARG A 146 -14.68 -30.13 -1.10
N LEU A 147 -14.46 -29.92 0.20
CA LEU A 147 -14.47 -30.99 1.18
C LEU A 147 -15.84 -31.72 1.20
N MET A 148 -16.94 -30.99 1.15
CA MET A 148 -18.29 -31.56 1.11
C MET A 148 -18.55 -32.39 -0.16
N LEU A 149 -18.10 -31.93 -1.33
CA LEU A 149 -18.20 -32.66 -2.59
C LEU A 149 -17.41 -33.97 -2.57
N ASP A 150 -16.25 -33.94 -1.94
CA ASP A 150 -15.37 -35.11 -1.82
C ASP A 150 -15.91 -36.14 -0.81
N PHE A 151 -16.61 -35.72 0.24
CA PHE A 151 -17.32 -36.65 1.17
C PHE A 151 -18.37 -37.51 0.47
N GLY A 152 -19.06 -36.95 -0.54
CA GLY A 152 -20.05 -37.68 -1.33
C GLY A 152 -19.48 -38.72 -2.29
N SER A 153 -18.18 -38.68 -2.58
CA SER A 153 -17.51 -39.53 -3.60
C SER A 153 -16.75 -40.74 -3.09
N HIS A 154 -16.93 -41.17 -1.84
CA HIS A 154 -16.27 -42.32 -1.20
C HIS A 154 -14.72 -42.30 -1.16
N ALA A 155 -14.08 -41.17 -1.41
CA ALA A 155 -12.62 -40.98 -1.34
C ALA A 155 -12.15 -40.78 0.13
N SER A 156 -12.44 -41.73 1.03
CA SER A 156 -12.16 -41.61 2.46
C SER A 156 -10.67 -41.56 2.82
N ALA A 157 -9.79 -42.06 1.97
CA ALA A 157 -8.33 -42.11 2.22
C ALA A 157 -7.66 -40.71 2.23
N ALA A 158 -8.22 -39.71 1.54
CA ALA A 158 -7.67 -38.35 1.46
C ALA A 158 -8.23 -37.38 2.52
N LEU A 159 -9.15 -37.85 3.38
CA LEU A 159 -9.84 -37.03 4.36
C LEU A 159 -8.90 -36.31 5.34
N PRO A 160 -7.90 -36.99 5.96
CA PRO A 160 -6.98 -36.32 6.89
C PRO A 160 -6.21 -35.16 6.25
N ASN A 161 -5.76 -35.29 4.99
CA ASN A 161 -5.04 -34.27 4.27
C ASN A 161 -5.91 -33.04 3.99
N LYS A 162 -7.22 -33.24 3.70
CA LYS A 162 -8.17 -32.17 3.44
C LYS A 162 -8.54 -31.42 4.71
N VAL A 163 -8.70 -32.11 5.83
CA VAL A 163 -8.91 -31.49 7.14
C VAL A 163 -7.69 -30.66 7.56
N LEU A 164 -6.49 -31.22 7.35
CA LEU A 164 -5.24 -30.50 7.60
C LEU A 164 -5.15 -29.24 6.73
N ALA A 165 -5.49 -29.34 5.44
CA ALA A 165 -5.51 -28.20 4.53
C ALA A 165 -6.47 -27.08 5.00
N LEU A 166 -7.67 -27.44 5.46
CA LEU A 166 -8.65 -26.50 6.01
C LEU A 166 -8.10 -25.82 7.26
N PHE A 167 -7.47 -26.58 8.16
CA PHE A 167 -6.86 -26.04 9.37
C PHE A 167 -5.73 -25.06 9.05
N VAL A 168 -4.85 -25.40 8.09
CA VAL A 168 -3.79 -24.50 7.62
C VAL A 168 -4.38 -23.21 7.03
N LEU A 169 -5.43 -23.30 6.21
CA LEU A 169 -6.09 -22.13 5.64
C LEU A 169 -6.75 -21.24 6.71
N LEU A 170 -7.31 -21.82 7.78
CA LEU A 170 -7.81 -21.07 8.94
C LEU A 170 -6.68 -20.31 9.63
N LEU A 171 -5.54 -20.96 9.87
CA LEU A 171 -4.38 -20.29 10.46
C LEU A 171 -3.85 -19.17 9.57
N VAL A 172 -3.79 -19.38 8.26
CA VAL A 172 -3.37 -18.37 7.29
C VAL A 172 -4.35 -17.20 7.26
N ALA A 173 -5.66 -17.47 7.31
CA ALA A 173 -6.69 -16.43 7.37
C ALA A 173 -6.53 -15.58 8.64
N TYR A 174 -6.37 -16.21 9.79
CA TYR A 174 -6.12 -15.51 11.06
C TYR A 174 -4.83 -14.69 11.00
N ALA A 175 -3.72 -15.29 10.56
CA ALA A 175 -2.41 -14.63 10.49
C ALA A 175 -2.45 -13.44 9.52
N SER A 176 -3.00 -13.63 8.31
CA SER A 176 -3.05 -12.57 7.30
C SER A 176 -3.89 -11.37 7.74
N ILE A 177 -5.04 -11.60 8.37
CA ILE A 177 -5.88 -10.52 8.92
C ILE A 177 -5.15 -9.81 10.07
N SER A 178 -4.52 -10.57 10.98
CA SER A 178 -3.78 -10.01 12.12
C SER A 178 -2.58 -9.18 11.67
N ILE A 179 -1.81 -9.69 10.70
CA ILE A 179 -0.66 -8.97 10.14
C ILE A 179 -1.13 -7.70 9.41
N THR A 180 -2.19 -7.79 8.60
CA THR A 180 -2.74 -6.61 7.90
C THR A 180 -3.17 -5.54 8.89
N ARG A 181 -3.90 -5.92 9.96
CA ARG A 181 -4.31 -4.98 11.02
C ARG A 181 -3.11 -4.34 11.71
N MET A 182 -2.09 -5.15 12.07
CA MET A 182 -0.88 -4.65 12.73
C MET A 182 -0.09 -3.70 11.82
N LEU A 183 0.01 -4.01 10.52
CA LEU A 183 0.67 -3.13 9.56
C LEU A 183 -0.08 -1.80 9.39
N VAL A 184 -1.41 -1.82 9.30
CA VAL A 184 -2.21 -0.59 9.25
C VAL A 184 -1.99 0.25 10.50
N PHE A 185 -2.02 -0.36 11.68
CA PHE A 185 -1.76 0.32 12.94
C PHE A 185 -0.37 0.99 12.97
N PHE A 186 0.69 0.28 12.57
CA PHE A 186 2.03 0.86 12.50
C PHE A 186 2.14 1.97 11.45
N PHE A 187 1.43 1.87 10.34
CA PHE A 187 1.39 2.94 9.35
C PHE A 187 0.76 4.21 9.92
N ASP A 188 -0.35 4.08 10.64
CA ASP A 188 -1.04 5.22 11.26
C ASP A 188 -0.17 5.87 12.36
N GLU A 189 0.46 5.07 13.20
CA GLU A 189 1.39 5.54 14.22
C GLU A 189 2.56 6.32 13.62
N ASN A 190 3.26 5.73 12.64
CA ASN A 190 4.37 6.40 11.94
C ASN A 190 3.93 7.67 11.19
N MET A 191 2.72 7.67 10.61
CA MET A 191 2.20 8.84 9.91
C MET A 191 1.90 9.98 10.89
N THR A 192 1.39 9.66 12.07
CA THR A 192 1.15 10.63 13.14
C THR A 192 2.47 11.24 13.61
N GLU A 193 3.49 10.42 13.89
CA GLU A 193 4.83 10.91 14.27
C GLU A 193 5.47 11.80 13.20
N ILE A 194 5.37 11.42 11.93
CA ILE A 194 5.88 12.22 10.81
C ILE A 194 5.16 13.56 10.73
N THR A 195 3.84 13.58 10.92
CA THR A 195 3.04 14.80 10.88
C THR A 195 3.40 15.74 12.04
N GLU A 196 3.55 15.20 13.26
CA GLU A 196 3.98 15.96 14.42
C GLU A 196 5.40 16.54 14.26
N ALA A 197 6.32 15.72 13.70
CA ALA A 197 7.68 16.17 13.41
C ALA A 197 7.69 17.30 12.36
N ALA A 198 6.88 17.19 11.31
CA ALA A 198 6.74 18.22 10.28
C ALA A 198 6.16 19.53 10.85
N ASP A 199 5.16 19.46 11.71
CA ASP A 199 4.58 20.63 12.39
C ASP A 199 5.58 21.29 13.33
N LYS A 200 6.36 20.50 14.06
CA LYS A 200 7.44 21.02 14.92
C LYS A 200 8.53 21.70 14.09
N GLN A 201 8.92 21.11 12.96
CA GLN A 201 9.89 21.70 12.05
C GLN A 201 9.39 23.02 11.46
N LYS A 202 8.10 23.10 11.08
CA LYS A 202 7.48 24.32 10.60
C LYS A 202 7.51 25.41 11.66
N LYS A 203 7.12 25.11 12.91
CA LYS A 203 7.20 26.05 14.04
C LYS A 203 8.63 26.56 14.28
N ASN A 204 9.62 25.67 14.23
CA ASN A 204 11.02 26.06 14.36
C ASN A 204 11.46 26.97 13.22
N HIS A 205 11.03 26.68 11.98
CA HIS A 205 11.31 27.55 10.83
C HIS A 205 10.73 28.95 10.99
N ASP A 206 9.47 29.04 11.40
CA ASP A 206 8.79 30.32 11.65
C ASP A 206 9.51 31.12 12.77
N GLN A 207 9.96 30.43 13.81
CA GLN A 207 10.76 31.08 14.89
C GLN A 207 12.12 31.56 14.37
N MET A 208 12.81 30.78 13.53
CA MET A 208 14.07 31.20 12.91
C MET A 208 13.89 32.44 12.00
N LEU A 209 12.78 32.55 11.28
CA LEU A 209 12.47 33.74 10.49
C LEU A 209 12.31 34.97 11.36
N LEU A 210 11.56 34.87 12.48
CA LEU A 210 11.41 35.95 13.45
C LEU A 210 12.75 36.38 14.07
N VAL A 211 13.61 35.42 14.40
CA VAL A 211 14.95 35.73 14.91
C VAL A 211 15.80 36.43 13.86
N ALA A 212 15.79 35.95 12.61
CA ALA A 212 16.51 36.57 11.50
C ALA A 212 16.03 38.03 11.26
N GLU A 213 14.74 38.27 11.29
CA GLU A 213 14.15 39.60 11.16
C GLU A 213 14.60 40.53 12.30
N ASN A 214 14.56 40.04 13.54
CA ASN A 214 15.04 40.83 14.71
C ASN A 214 16.54 41.13 14.60
N ILE A 215 17.35 40.19 14.18
CA ILE A 215 18.80 40.41 13.95
C ILE A 215 19.00 41.47 12.86
N SER A 216 18.30 41.37 11.74
CA SER A 216 18.38 42.37 10.66
C SER A 216 18.00 43.77 11.14
N ARG A 217 16.96 43.88 11.95
CA ARG A 217 16.53 45.15 12.54
C ARG A 217 17.60 45.74 13.47
N HIS A 218 18.17 44.94 14.35
CA HIS A 218 19.26 45.37 15.25
C HIS A 218 20.52 45.78 14.51
N PHE A 219 20.86 45.10 13.41
CA PHE A 219 21.95 45.52 12.52
C PHE A 219 21.66 46.90 11.90
N GLY A 220 20.42 47.16 11.46
CA GLY A 220 20.00 48.46 10.94
C GLY A 220 20.10 49.58 11.99
N GLU A 221 19.66 49.29 13.23
CA GLU A 221 19.78 50.21 14.38
C GLU A 221 21.27 50.49 14.70
N ALA A 222 22.12 49.47 14.73
CA ALA A 222 23.56 49.63 14.96
C ALA A 222 24.25 50.46 13.86
N MET A 223 23.91 50.26 12.60
CA MET A 223 24.41 51.09 11.49
C MET A 223 24.04 52.57 11.68
N THR A 224 22.80 52.84 12.07
CA THR A 224 22.35 54.23 12.34
C THR A 224 23.12 54.88 13.48
N VAL A 225 23.44 54.13 14.54
CA VAL A 225 24.28 54.59 15.65
C VAL A 225 25.71 54.86 15.19
N LEU A 226 26.28 53.98 14.34
CA LEU A 226 27.62 54.15 13.77
C LEU A 226 27.71 55.46 12.91
N ASP A 227 26.73 55.70 12.04
CA ASP A 227 26.63 56.94 11.24
C ASP A 227 26.56 58.18 12.13
N SER A 228 25.78 58.11 13.23
CA SER A 228 25.70 59.20 14.21
C SER A 228 27.02 59.45 14.95
N LEU A 229 27.76 58.37 15.28
CA LEU A 229 29.08 58.46 15.88
C LEU A 229 30.10 59.06 14.92
N GLU A 230 30.10 58.67 13.67
CA GLU A 230 30.98 59.23 12.63
C GLU A 230 30.77 60.71 12.49
N ASN A 231 29.52 61.16 12.39
CA ASN A 231 29.18 62.59 12.33
C ASN A 231 29.62 63.36 13.60
N SER A 232 29.48 62.75 14.80
CA SER A 232 29.93 63.34 16.04
C SER A 232 31.48 63.49 16.14
N ILE A 233 32.20 62.53 15.56
CA ILE A 233 33.65 62.56 15.47
C ILE A 233 34.08 63.68 14.56
N GLU A 234 33.42 63.84 13.39
CA GLU A 234 33.73 64.89 12.41
C GLU A 234 33.49 66.28 13.01
N VAL A 235 32.35 66.50 13.69
CA VAL A 235 32.08 67.73 14.43
C VAL A 235 33.12 68.01 15.53
N SER A 236 33.51 67.00 16.26
CA SER A 236 34.54 67.14 17.31
C SER A 236 35.91 67.48 16.71
N HIS A 237 36.27 66.88 15.60
CA HIS A 237 37.50 67.18 14.90
C HIS A 237 37.53 68.63 14.39
N SER A 238 36.46 69.08 13.77
CA SER A 238 36.26 70.48 13.33
C SER A 238 36.38 71.47 14.50
N SER A 239 35.77 71.16 15.63
CA SER A 239 35.86 72.00 16.87
C SER A 239 37.28 72.05 17.44
N ILE A 240 38.02 70.95 17.41
CA ILE A 240 39.44 70.92 17.85
C ILE A 240 40.30 71.80 16.93
N GLN A 241 40.06 71.69 15.61
CA GLN A 241 40.77 72.53 14.62
C GLN A 241 40.52 74.02 14.88
N GLU A 242 39.26 74.42 15.12
CA GLU A 242 38.88 75.79 15.40
C GLU A 242 39.52 76.32 16.68
N ILE A 243 39.60 75.45 17.72
CA ILE A 243 40.32 75.82 18.95
C ILE A 243 41.81 75.96 18.70
N ALA A 244 42.43 75.08 17.88
CA ALA A 244 43.86 75.19 17.55
C ALA A 244 44.15 76.51 16.82
N ASP A 245 43.33 76.86 15.80
CA ASP A 245 43.46 78.08 15.05
C ASP A 245 43.20 79.35 15.87
N SER A 246 42.42 79.28 16.94
CA SER A 246 42.18 80.42 17.85
C SER A 246 43.23 80.64 18.91
N THR A 247 44.16 79.69 19.07
CA THR A 247 45.24 79.75 20.07
C THR A 247 46.60 80.16 19.51
N GLU A 248 46.72 80.31 18.19
CA GLU A 248 47.85 80.94 17.51
C GLU A 248 47.63 82.48 17.41
#